data_0c75df81944b32f18679b49e3df4f921
#
_entry.id   0c75df81944b32f18679b49e3df4f921
#
_cell.length_a   1.000
_cell.length_b   1.000
_cell.length_c   1.000
_cell.angle_alpha   90.00
_cell.angle_beta   90.00
_cell.angle_gamma   90.00
#
_symmetry.space_group_name_H-M   'P 1'
#
loop_
_entity.id
_entity.type
_entity.pdbx_description
1 polymer ?
#
loop_
_entity_poly.entity_id
_entity_poly.type
_entity_poly.pdbx_seq_one_letter_code
_entity_poly.pdbx_strand_id
1 'polypeptide(L)'
;GHPGFGRTDYQPVPQNVVHVPQPFFYRCELGSRSPAECAERTADAVEQAILFHGPDSVSAFIGEPVSHPYGGVVPPDGYWQRVREICDRYGVLLVFDEVITGFGRLGTWFGADYVGITPDIMSFAKGITSGYFPVGGSIATPKVADVFNETPFSHMYTYTAHPAGSAAALANLEILERENLVDNARQRGDQLERRLLDMKEMHPMVGDVRGAGLLRG
;
A
#
# COMPACT_ATOMS: atom_id res chain seq x y z
N GLY A 1 -1.00 -9.56 -7.91
CA GLY A 1 -0.18 -10.37 -7.06
C GLY A 1 1.28 -10.52 -7.50
N HIS A 2 2.16 -10.58 -6.53
CA HIS A 2 3.60 -10.79 -6.76
C HIS A 2 3.86 -12.20 -7.30
N PRO A 3 4.68 -12.41 -8.35
CA PRO A 3 4.97 -13.74 -8.90
C PRO A 3 5.54 -14.73 -7.86
N GLY A 4 6.38 -14.26 -6.94
CA GLY A 4 6.99 -15.07 -5.88
C GLY A 4 6.09 -15.41 -4.69
N PHE A 5 4.83 -14.92 -4.67
CA PHE A 5 3.85 -15.20 -3.62
C PHE A 5 2.64 -15.97 -4.17
N GLY A 6 2.91 -17.07 -4.84
CA GLY A 6 1.87 -18.02 -5.25
C GLY A 6 1.07 -17.65 -6.50
N ARG A 7 1.40 -16.54 -7.21
CA ARG A 7 0.68 -16.19 -8.45
C ARG A 7 0.78 -17.30 -9.49
N THR A 8 1.92 -17.98 -9.56
CA THR A 8 2.14 -19.11 -10.47
C THR A 8 1.47 -20.40 -9.98
N ASP A 9 1.27 -20.52 -8.67
CA ASP A 9 0.73 -21.74 -8.04
C ASP A 9 -0.80 -21.76 -7.99
N TYR A 10 -1.42 -20.56 -8.07
CA TYR A 10 -2.88 -20.38 -7.98
C TYR A 10 -3.45 -19.82 -9.30
N GLN A 11 -3.46 -20.66 -10.32
CA GLN A 11 -4.07 -20.36 -11.61
C GLN A 11 -5.52 -20.88 -11.68
N PRO A 12 -6.41 -20.26 -12.46
CA PRO A 12 -6.19 -19.03 -13.24
C PRO A 12 -6.23 -17.76 -12.37
N VAL A 13 -5.42 -16.77 -12.72
CA VAL A 13 -5.54 -15.43 -12.12
C VAL A 13 -6.83 -14.75 -12.61
N PRO A 14 -7.41 -13.79 -11.83
CA PRO A 14 -8.57 -13.04 -12.29
C PRO A 14 -8.31 -12.37 -13.64
N GLN A 15 -9.19 -12.60 -14.60
CA GLN A 15 -9.02 -12.10 -15.97
C GLN A 15 -9.16 -10.57 -16.08
N ASN A 16 -9.84 -9.95 -15.10
CA ASN A 16 -10.13 -8.52 -15.09
C ASN A 16 -9.07 -7.70 -14.32
N VAL A 17 -7.89 -8.27 -14.09
CA VAL A 17 -6.79 -7.62 -13.38
C VAL A 17 -5.57 -7.52 -14.29
N VAL A 18 -5.14 -6.29 -14.55
CA VAL A 18 -3.92 -5.99 -15.33
C VAL A 18 -2.81 -5.61 -14.36
N HIS A 19 -1.62 -6.13 -14.59
CA HIS A 19 -0.44 -5.82 -13.78
C HIS A 19 0.45 -4.83 -14.54
N VAL A 20 0.95 -3.84 -13.82
CA VAL A 20 1.91 -2.84 -14.31
C VAL A 20 3.26 -3.00 -13.62
N PRO A 21 4.36 -2.50 -14.21
CA PRO A 21 5.69 -2.55 -13.62
C PRO A 21 5.74 -1.90 -12.23
N GLN A 22 6.53 -2.48 -11.34
CA GLN A 22 6.75 -1.95 -9.99
C GLN A 22 7.67 -0.72 -10.02
N PRO A 23 7.41 0.31 -9.21
CA PRO A 23 8.32 1.45 -9.02
C PRO A 23 9.51 1.07 -8.12
N PHE A 24 10.28 0.07 -8.53
CA PHE A 24 11.42 -0.48 -7.78
C PHE A 24 12.74 -0.14 -8.48
N PHE A 25 13.32 1.00 -8.11
CA PHE A 25 14.49 1.53 -8.81
C PHE A 25 15.68 0.55 -8.80
N TYR A 26 16.01 -0.07 -7.66
CA TYR A 26 17.16 -0.99 -7.56
C TYR A 26 17.10 -2.17 -8.56
N ARG A 27 15.90 -2.61 -8.96
CA ARG A 27 15.66 -3.63 -9.99
C ARG A 27 14.56 -3.18 -10.94
N CYS A 28 14.73 -1.99 -11.52
CA CYS A 28 13.72 -1.39 -12.39
C CYS A 28 13.53 -2.22 -13.66
N GLU A 29 12.36 -2.82 -13.83
CA GLU A 29 12.00 -3.61 -15.01
C GLU A 29 12.05 -2.79 -16.31
N LEU A 30 11.88 -1.47 -16.21
CA LEU A 30 11.93 -0.55 -17.34
C LEU A 30 13.34 -0.01 -17.64
N GLY A 31 14.37 -0.46 -16.90
CA GLY A 31 15.76 -0.06 -17.12
C GLY A 31 16.04 1.41 -16.85
N SER A 32 15.35 2.04 -15.91
CA SER A 32 15.53 3.45 -15.53
C SER A 32 16.92 3.71 -14.96
N ARG A 33 17.50 4.88 -15.26
CA ARG A 33 18.85 5.28 -14.85
C ARG A 33 18.90 6.11 -13.59
N SER A 34 17.73 6.58 -13.12
CA SER A 34 17.59 7.35 -11.88
C SER A 34 16.28 7.01 -11.17
N PRO A 35 16.16 7.29 -9.85
CA PRO A 35 14.90 7.15 -9.13
C PRO A 35 13.77 7.97 -9.77
N ALA A 36 14.03 9.22 -10.16
CA ALA A 36 13.04 10.08 -10.80
C ALA A 36 12.54 9.49 -12.13
N GLU A 37 13.46 9.00 -12.99
CA GLU A 37 13.07 8.32 -14.23
C GLU A 37 12.27 7.03 -13.95
N CYS A 38 12.60 6.31 -12.88
CA CYS A 38 11.82 5.14 -12.47
C CYS A 38 10.40 5.52 -12.07
N ALA A 39 10.23 6.56 -11.26
CA ALA A 39 8.92 7.07 -10.87
C ALA A 39 8.08 7.47 -12.08
N GLU A 40 8.68 8.26 -13.01
CA GLU A 40 8.01 8.71 -14.22
C GLU A 40 7.57 7.55 -15.11
N ARG A 41 8.50 6.68 -15.50
CA ARG A 41 8.22 5.58 -16.44
C ARG A 41 7.25 4.54 -15.89
N THR A 42 7.31 4.25 -14.58
CA THR A 42 6.39 3.30 -13.97
C THR A 42 4.99 3.89 -13.77
N ALA A 43 4.88 5.20 -13.50
CA ALA A 43 3.59 5.88 -13.50
C ALA A 43 3.01 6.01 -14.92
N ASP A 44 3.83 6.30 -15.93
CA ASP A 44 3.41 6.29 -17.34
C ASP A 44 2.89 4.92 -17.77
N ALA A 45 3.47 3.83 -17.28
CA ALA A 45 2.97 2.50 -17.55
C ALA A 45 1.55 2.28 -16.99
N VAL A 46 1.21 2.91 -15.86
CA VAL A 46 -0.18 2.93 -15.34
C VAL A 46 -1.09 3.66 -16.33
N GLU A 47 -0.69 4.85 -16.79
CA GLU A 47 -1.47 5.63 -17.76
C GLU A 47 -1.67 4.86 -19.07
N GLN A 48 -0.61 4.26 -19.62
CA GLN A 48 -0.68 3.47 -20.84
C GLN A 48 -1.61 2.24 -20.69
N ALA A 49 -1.61 1.60 -19.54
CA ALA A 49 -2.55 0.50 -19.27
C ALA A 49 -4.00 0.98 -19.26
N ILE A 50 -4.29 2.12 -18.63
CA ILE A 50 -5.64 2.72 -18.62
C ILE A 50 -6.06 3.07 -20.06
N LEU A 51 -5.21 3.71 -20.83
CA LEU A 51 -5.50 4.10 -22.21
C LEU A 51 -5.71 2.89 -23.13
N PHE A 52 -4.89 1.85 -22.97
CA PHE A 52 -4.96 0.63 -23.77
C PHE A 52 -6.28 -0.12 -23.57
N HIS A 53 -6.77 -0.19 -22.32
CA HIS A 53 -8.03 -0.86 -21.99
C HIS A 53 -9.26 0.04 -22.18
N GLY A 54 -9.05 1.33 -22.36
CA GLY A 54 -10.09 2.35 -22.40
C GLY A 54 -10.48 2.85 -21.01
N PRO A 55 -10.36 4.17 -20.73
CA PRO A 55 -10.63 4.74 -19.40
C PRO A 55 -11.97 4.31 -18.80
N ASP A 56 -13.03 4.31 -19.61
CA ASP A 56 -14.38 3.94 -19.17
C ASP A 56 -14.52 2.46 -18.76
N SER A 57 -13.54 1.61 -19.06
CA SER A 57 -13.51 0.19 -18.68
C SER A 57 -12.63 -0.11 -17.47
N VAL A 58 -11.86 0.86 -16.97
CA VAL A 58 -10.96 0.70 -15.84
C VAL A 58 -11.57 1.33 -14.59
N SER A 59 -12.00 0.52 -13.65
CA SER A 59 -12.65 1.01 -12.43
C SER A 59 -11.68 1.59 -11.41
N ALA A 60 -10.51 0.94 -11.22
CA ALA A 60 -9.59 1.32 -10.16
C ALA A 60 -8.15 0.91 -10.46
N PHE A 61 -7.21 1.66 -9.91
CA PHE A 61 -5.83 1.26 -9.70
C PHE A 61 -5.60 0.94 -8.23
N ILE A 62 -5.05 -0.24 -7.93
CA ILE A 62 -4.74 -0.66 -6.56
C ILE A 62 -3.23 -0.86 -6.38
N GLY A 63 -2.69 -0.36 -5.28
CA GLY A 63 -1.30 -0.56 -4.91
C GLY A 63 -1.06 -0.42 -3.40
N GLU A 64 0.08 -0.96 -2.93
CA GLU A 64 0.56 -0.73 -1.56
C GLU A 64 1.37 0.57 -1.54
N PRO A 65 1.16 1.52 -0.60
CA PRO A 65 1.98 2.72 -0.47
C PRO A 65 3.48 2.44 -0.42
N VAL A 66 3.88 1.41 0.33
CA VAL A 66 5.20 0.77 0.36
C VAL A 66 5.02 -0.72 0.16
N SER A 67 5.62 -1.27 -0.87
CA SER A 67 5.35 -2.66 -1.26
C SER A 67 6.08 -3.67 -0.38
N HIS A 68 5.33 -4.44 0.40
CA HIS A 68 5.84 -5.50 1.25
C HIS A 68 6.38 -6.71 0.46
N PRO A 69 5.68 -7.26 -0.55
CA PRO A 69 6.11 -8.49 -1.24
C PRO A 69 7.48 -8.38 -1.92
N TYR A 70 7.90 -7.18 -2.24
CA TYR A 70 9.22 -6.90 -2.81
C TYR A 70 10.26 -6.51 -1.74
N GLY A 71 9.95 -6.71 -0.44
CA GLY A 71 10.86 -6.41 0.66
C GLY A 71 10.92 -4.91 0.97
N GLY A 72 9.79 -4.29 1.28
CA GLY A 72 9.73 -2.90 1.73
C GLY A 72 10.10 -1.87 0.65
N VAL A 73 9.71 -2.11 -0.60
CA VAL A 73 9.99 -1.16 -1.69
C VAL A 73 9.20 0.12 -1.49
N VAL A 74 9.93 1.21 -1.27
CA VAL A 74 9.40 2.57 -1.27
C VAL A 74 9.45 3.08 -2.70
N PRO A 75 8.30 3.43 -3.30
CA PRO A 75 8.30 4.07 -4.61
C PRO A 75 9.12 5.36 -4.60
N PRO A 76 9.91 5.66 -5.64
CA PRO A 76 10.64 6.92 -5.70
C PRO A 76 9.71 8.13 -5.66
N ASP A 77 10.23 9.26 -5.17
CA ASP A 77 9.51 10.52 -5.04
C ASP A 77 8.81 10.92 -6.34
N GLY A 78 7.58 11.40 -6.23
CA GLY A 78 6.74 11.82 -7.36
C GLY A 78 5.90 10.69 -7.98
N TYR A 79 6.19 9.41 -7.71
CA TYR A 79 5.40 8.30 -8.27
C TYR A 79 3.93 8.37 -7.89
N TRP A 80 3.62 8.42 -6.60
CA TRP A 80 2.24 8.41 -6.13
C TRP A 80 1.48 9.68 -6.48
N GLN A 81 2.16 10.83 -6.52
CA GLN A 81 1.58 12.10 -6.96
C GLN A 81 1.12 11.98 -8.43
N ARG A 82 1.99 11.46 -9.29
CA ARG A 82 1.67 11.26 -10.70
C ARG A 82 0.56 10.21 -10.91
N VAL A 83 0.58 9.10 -10.17
CA VAL A 83 -0.49 8.09 -10.22
C VAL A 83 -1.84 8.71 -9.78
N ARG A 84 -1.86 9.55 -8.73
CA ARG A 84 -3.08 10.26 -8.32
C ARG A 84 -3.61 11.17 -9.43
N GLU A 85 -2.73 11.96 -10.04
CA GLU A 85 -3.10 12.83 -11.17
C GLU A 85 -3.66 12.04 -12.36
N ILE A 86 -3.06 10.89 -12.69
CA ILE A 86 -3.54 10.00 -13.75
C ILE A 86 -4.93 9.46 -13.39
N CYS A 87 -5.11 8.93 -12.19
CA CYS A 87 -6.41 8.43 -11.73
C CYS A 87 -7.49 9.51 -11.79
N ASP A 88 -7.19 10.72 -11.33
CA ASP A 88 -8.12 11.85 -11.38
C ASP A 88 -8.48 12.25 -12.81
N ARG A 89 -7.50 12.28 -13.70
CA ARG A 89 -7.69 12.65 -15.11
C ARG A 89 -8.63 11.72 -15.84
N TYR A 90 -8.56 10.43 -15.56
CA TYR A 90 -9.33 9.39 -16.26
C TYR A 90 -10.55 8.88 -15.47
N GLY A 91 -10.82 9.44 -14.29
CA GLY A 91 -11.95 9.00 -13.46
C GLY A 91 -11.78 7.60 -12.86
N VAL A 92 -10.54 7.12 -12.76
CA VAL A 92 -10.16 5.83 -12.18
C VAL A 92 -9.99 5.99 -10.67
N LEU A 93 -10.55 5.09 -9.86
CA LEU A 93 -10.40 5.15 -8.41
C LEU A 93 -8.99 4.72 -8.00
N LEU A 94 -8.37 5.48 -7.10
CA LEU A 94 -7.12 5.07 -6.45
C LEU A 94 -7.43 4.29 -5.17
N VAL A 95 -6.96 3.06 -5.10
CA VAL A 95 -7.13 2.19 -3.93
C VAL A 95 -5.77 1.90 -3.31
N PHE A 96 -5.62 2.19 -2.00
CA PHE A 96 -4.45 1.78 -1.25
C PHE A 96 -4.70 0.49 -0.47
N ASP A 97 -3.81 -0.49 -0.67
CA ASP A 97 -3.73 -1.67 0.20
C ASP A 97 -2.84 -1.33 1.40
N GLU A 98 -3.49 -1.02 2.52
CA GLU A 98 -2.85 -0.67 3.79
C GLU A 98 -2.80 -1.84 4.78
N VAL A 99 -3.02 -3.05 4.29
CA VAL A 99 -3.04 -4.26 5.13
C VAL A 99 -1.72 -4.45 5.87
N ILE A 100 -0.60 -4.04 5.28
CA ILE A 100 0.73 -4.09 5.91
C ILE A 100 1.18 -2.70 6.39
N THR A 101 0.91 -1.65 5.63
CA THR A 101 1.46 -0.31 5.84
C THR A 101 0.73 0.48 6.93
N GLY A 102 -0.52 0.12 7.22
CA GLY A 102 -1.34 0.79 8.21
C GLY A 102 -0.95 0.55 9.67
N PHE A 103 -1.55 1.34 10.54
CA PHE A 103 -1.48 1.25 12.01
C PHE A 103 -0.06 1.34 12.57
N GLY A 104 0.72 2.32 12.08
CA GLY A 104 2.02 2.66 12.64
C GLY A 104 3.22 1.94 12.02
N ARG A 105 3.04 1.00 11.10
CA ARG A 105 4.13 0.21 10.51
C ARG A 105 5.24 1.06 9.90
N LEU A 106 4.89 2.14 9.24
CA LEU A 106 5.83 3.05 8.57
C LEU A 106 6.29 4.22 9.45
N GLY A 107 5.82 4.31 10.70
CA GLY A 107 6.05 5.48 11.57
C GLY A 107 5.05 6.60 11.34
N THR A 108 4.00 6.35 10.59
CA THR A 108 2.78 7.14 10.39
C THR A 108 1.57 6.25 10.66
N TRP A 109 0.37 6.82 10.85
CA TRP A 109 -0.83 6.01 11.04
C TRP A 109 -1.10 5.11 9.85
N PHE A 110 -1.00 5.66 8.65
CA PHE A 110 -1.19 4.96 7.38
C PHE A 110 -0.05 5.25 6.41
N GLY A 111 0.14 4.37 5.44
CA GLY A 111 1.06 4.61 4.34
C GLY A 111 0.61 5.77 3.45
N ALA A 112 -0.69 6.05 3.38
CA ALA A 112 -1.27 7.24 2.77
C ALA A 112 -0.65 8.53 3.32
N ASP A 113 -0.51 8.62 4.66
CA ASP A 113 0.15 9.75 5.33
C ASP A 113 1.64 9.82 4.97
N TYR A 114 2.29 8.65 4.90
CA TYR A 114 3.72 8.56 4.57
C TYR A 114 4.03 9.07 3.17
N VAL A 115 3.20 8.73 2.18
CA VAL A 115 3.40 9.17 0.79
C VAL A 115 2.70 10.50 0.47
N GLY A 116 1.92 11.06 1.40
CA GLY A 116 1.21 12.33 1.26
C GLY A 116 0.08 12.30 0.23
N ILE A 117 -0.59 11.17 0.06
CA ILE A 117 -1.68 10.98 -0.92
C ILE A 117 -2.93 10.44 -0.23
N THR A 118 -4.07 11.05 -0.52
CA THR A 118 -5.37 10.51 -0.10
C THR A 118 -5.93 9.61 -1.19
N PRO A 119 -6.06 8.28 -0.96
CA PRO A 119 -6.72 7.38 -1.90
C PRO A 119 -8.25 7.57 -1.86
N ASP A 120 -8.96 7.11 -2.87
CA ASP A 120 -10.42 7.08 -2.88
C ASP A 120 -10.96 5.96 -1.97
N ILE A 121 -10.24 4.84 -1.90
CA ILE A 121 -10.53 3.69 -1.04
C ILE A 121 -9.25 3.20 -0.40
N MET A 122 -9.33 2.75 0.83
CA MET A 122 -8.23 2.13 1.57
C MET A 122 -8.69 0.82 2.19
N SER A 123 -7.97 -0.28 1.95
CA SER A 123 -8.21 -1.56 2.63
C SER A 123 -7.26 -1.71 3.82
N PHE A 124 -7.73 -2.30 4.90
CA PHE A 124 -6.92 -2.52 6.09
C PHE A 124 -7.20 -3.87 6.75
N ALA A 125 -6.22 -4.39 7.46
CA ALA A 125 -6.33 -5.59 8.30
C ALA A 125 -5.18 -5.62 9.32
N LYS A 126 -4.76 -6.79 9.76
CA LYS A 126 -3.57 -7.09 10.58
C LYS A 126 -3.35 -6.11 11.75
N GLY A 127 -2.71 -4.97 11.50
CA GLY A 127 -2.37 -3.98 12.51
C GLY A 127 -3.56 -3.42 13.28
N ILE A 128 -4.77 -3.44 12.71
CA ILE A 128 -5.99 -2.95 13.38
C ILE A 128 -6.26 -3.66 14.72
N THR A 129 -5.89 -4.93 14.84
CA THR A 129 -6.07 -5.72 16.08
C THR A 129 -4.75 -6.29 16.60
N SER A 130 -3.61 -5.95 16.02
CA SER A 130 -2.29 -6.54 16.38
C SER A 130 -2.29 -8.07 16.41
N GLY A 131 -3.16 -8.72 15.63
CA GLY A 131 -3.27 -10.17 15.54
C GLY A 131 -4.13 -10.85 16.61
N TYR A 132 -4.71 -10.12 17.54
CA TYR A 132 -5.56 -10.68 18.61
C TYR A 132 -6.90 -11.21 18.09
N PHE A 133 -7.43 -10.63 17.03
CA PHE A 133 -8.66 -11.09 16.39
C PHE A 133 -8.61 -10.85 14.87
N PRO A 134 -9.11 -11.76 14.02
CA PRO A 134 -9.15 -11.56 12.58
C PRO A 134 -10.19 -10.49 12.22
N VAL A 135 -9.70 -9.28 11.90
CA VAL A 135 -10.51 -8.14 11.44
C VAL A 135 -9.86 -7.54 10.21
N GLY A 136 -10.67 -7.17 9.27
CA GLY A 136 -10.29 -6.35 8.12
C GLY A 136 -11.47 -5.53 7.66
N GLY A 137 -11.21 -4.51 6.88
CA GLY A 137 -12.23 -3.62 6.36
C GLY A 137 -11.69 -2.73 5.26
N SER A 138 -12.56 -1.85 4.80
CA SER A 138 -12.21 -0.78 3.88
C SER A 138 -12.83 0.53 4.34
N ILE A 139 -12.13 1.62 4.03
CA ILE A 139 -12.59 3.00 4.24
C ILE A 139 -12.66 3.64 2.86
N ALA A 140 -13.73 4.36 2.60
CA ALA A 140 -13.92 5.09 1.36
C ALA A 140 -14.12 6.58 1.63
N THR A 141 -13.71 7.42 0.69
CA THR A 141 -14.02 8.85 0.73
C THR A 141 -15.54 9.07 0.59
N PRO A 142 -16.07 10.22 1.06
CA PRO A 142 -17.48 10.57 0.82
C PRO A 142 -17.88 10.48 -0.65
N LYS A 143 -17.01 10.90 -1.58
CA LYS A 143 -17.23 10.79 -3.02
C LYS A 143 -17.64 9.38 -3.47
N VAL A 144 -17.06 8.34 -2.87
CA VAL A 144 -17.37 6.94 -3.18
C VAL A 144 -18.53 6.44 -2.32
N ALA A 145 -18.55 6.77 -1.03
CA ALA A 145 -19.53 6.27 -0.07
C ALA A 145 -20.94 6.83 -0.33
N ASP A 146 -21.05 8.09 -0.75
CA ASP A 146 -22.35 8.78 -0.94
C ASP A 146 -23.20 8.15 -2.05
N VAL A 147 -22.60 7.42 -2.98
CA VAL A 147 -23.35 6.66 -3.99
C VAL A 147 -24.30 5.65 -3.34
N PHE A 148 -23.93 5.12 -2.17
CA PHE A 148 -24.73 4.14 -1.44
C PHE A 148 -25.85 4.74 -0.57
N ASN A 149 -25.95 6.07 -0.51
CA ASN A 149 -27.09 6.74 0.11
C ASN A 149 -28.36 6.57 -0.72
N GLU A 150 -28.24 6.45 -2.04
CA GLU A 150 -29.37 6.27 -2.97
C GLU A 150 -29.50 4.81 -3.45
N THR A 151 -28.38 4.09 -3.54
CA THR A 151 -28.33 2.69 -3.99
C THR A 151 -27.85 1.80 -2.86
N PRO A 152 -28.67 0.85 -2.35
CA PRO A 152 -28.26 -0.03 -1.28
C PRO A 152 -26.97 -0.79 -1.59
N PHE A 153 -26.04 -0.80 -0.67
CA PHE A 153 -24.84 -1.66 -0.74
C PHE A 153 -25.23 -3.12 -0.44
N SER A 154 -25.57 -3.85 -1.51
CA SER A 154 -26.05 -5.24 -1.41
C SER A 154 -24.91 -6.23 -1.20
N HIS A 155 -24.19 -6.09 -0.10
CA HIS A 155 -23.10 -7.00 0.25
C HIS A 155 -23.18 -7.41 1.71
N MET A 156 -23.12 -8.71 1.97
CA MET A 156 -23.30 -9.28 3.31
C MET A 156 -22.21 -10.29 3.62
N TYR A 157 -21.64 -10.15 4.81
CA TYR A 157 -20.76 -11.17 5.40
C TYR A 157 -21.32 -11.58 6.76
N THR A 158 -21.39 -12.87 7.03
CA THR A 158 -21.92 -13.40 8.28
C THR A 158 -21.23 -12.85 9.52
N TYR A 159 -19.91 -12.60 9.44
CA TYR A 159 -19.10 -12.12 10.55
C TYR A 159 -18.77 -10.62 10.49
N THR A 160 -19.47 -9.85 9.66
CA THR A 160 -19.30 -8.39 9.62
C THR A 160 -19.64 -7.77 10.97
N ALA A 161 -18.82 -6.79 11.38
CA ALA A 161 -18.98 -6.06 12.64
C ALA A 161 -19.05 -6.95 13.89
N HIS A 162 -18.28 -8.06 13.92
CA HIS A 162 -18.25 -8.97 15.04
C HIS A 162 -17.86 -8.24 16.34
N PRO A 163 -18.68 -8.29 17.42
CA PRO A 163 -18.46 -7.46 18.60
C PRO A 163 -17.08 -7.65 19.27
N ALA A 164 -16.60 -8.90 19.39
CA ALA A 164 -15.28 -9.16 19.96
C ALA A 164 -14.14 -8.61 19.08
N GLY A 165 -14.28 -8.69 17.76
CA GLY A 165 -13.31 -8.11 16.83
C GLY A 165 -13.27 -6.57 16.91
N SER A 166 -14.44 -5.93 16.99
CA SER A 166 -14.58 -4.49 17.16
C SER A 166 -13.99 -4.01 18.50
N ALA A 167 -14.26 -4.73 19.58
CA ALA A 167 -13.69 -4.43 20.90
C ALA A 167 -12.16 -4.56 20.91
N ALA A 168 -11.62 -5.62 20.28
CA ALA A 168 -10.16 -5.80 20.15
C ALA A 168 -9.53 -4.68 19.32
N ALA A 169 -10.17 -4.26 18.24
CA ALA A 169 -9.70 -3.15 17.41
C ALA A 169 -9.67 -1.83 18.20
N LEU A 170 -10.75 -1.50 18.90
CA LEU A 170 -10.81 -0.27 19.73
C LEU A 170 -9.73 -0.26 20.80
N ALA A 171 -9.59 -1.34 21.57
CA ALA A 171 -8.56 -1.46 22.60
C ALA A 171 -7.14 -1.32 22.02
N ASN A 172 -6.89 -1.89 20.84
CA ASN A 172 -5.60 -1.77 20.17
C ASN A 172 -5.32 -0.33 19.71
N LEU A 173 -6.32 0.35 19.15
CA LEU A 173 -6.16 1.76 18.73
C LEU A 173 -5.89 2.67 19.96
N GLU A 174 -6.61 2.47 21.05
CA GLU A 174 -6.36 3.20 22.30
C GLU A 174 -4.94 3.00 22.85
N ILE A 175 -4.38 1.78 22.73
CA ILE A 175 -3.00 1.49 23.14
C ILE A 175 -2.01 2.20 22.20
N LEU A 176 -2.21 2.13 20.90
CA LEU A 176 -1.35 2.80 19.91
C LEU A 176 -1.26 4.30 20.18
N GLU A 177 -2.38 4.94 20.49
CA GLU A 177 -2.44 6.38 20.83
C GLU A 177 -1.82 6.66 22.18
N ARG A 178 -2.31 6.00 23.25
CA ARG A 178 -1.91 6.25 24.64
C ARG A 178 -0.41 6.07 24.85
N GLU A 179 0.19 5.08 24.20
CA GLU A 179 1.60 4.74 24.36
C GLU A 179 2.48 5.36 23.26
N ASN A 180 1.88 6.20 22.40
CA ASN A 180 2.58 6.87 21.30
C ASN A 180 3.41 5.89 20.43
N LEU A 181 2.82 4.73 20.12
CA LEU A 181 3.56 3.65 19.45
C LEU A 181 3.87 3.95 17.97
N VAL A 182 3.10 4.81 17.33
CA VAL A 182 3.37 5.26 15.95
C VAL A 182 4.69 6.05 15.88
N ASP A 183 4.90 6.99 16.79
CA ASP A 183 6.16 7.74 16.87
C ASP A 183 7.34 6.85 17.32
N ASN A 184 7.10 5.94 18.27
CA ASN A 184 8.11 4.96 18.63
C ASN A 184 8.52 4.07 17.44
N ALA A 185 7.58 3.65 16.59
CA ALA A 185 7.88 2.89 15.38
C ALA A 185 8.76 3.70 14.42
N ARG A 186 8.52 5.00 14.27
CA ARG A 186 9.36 5.90 13.48
C ARG A 186 10.79 5.95 14.04
N GLN A 187 10.94 6.25 15.33
CA GLN A 187 12.25 6.35 15.98
C GLN A 187 13.05 5.03 15.93
N ARG A 188 12.38 3.89 16.15
CA ARG A 188 13.03 2.57 16.06
C ARG A 188 13.35 2.21 14.62
N GLY A 189 12.50 2.63 13.67
CA GLY A 189 12.74 2.50 12.23
C GLY A 189 14.01 3.23 11.79
N ASP A 190 14.19 4.48 12.24
CA ASP A 190 15.38 5.28 11.95
C ASP A 190 16.65 4.66 12.58
N GLN A 191 16.51 4.08 13.78
CA GLN A 191 17.62 3.35 14.42
C GLN A 191 17.98 2.07 13.66
N LEU A 192 16.98 1.32 13.20
CA LEU A 192 17.15 0.10 12.41
C LEU A 192 17.82 0.40 11.07
N GLU A 193 17.35 1.45 10.37
CA GLU A 193 17.91 1.87 9.08
C GLU A 193 19.41 2.15 9.17
N ARG A 194 19.82 2.96 10.15
CA ARG A 194 21.25 3.26 10.35
C ARG A 194 22.08 1.99 10.50
N ARG A 195 21.62 1.04 11.32
CA ARG A 195 22.34 -0.23 11.54
C ARG A 195 22.39 -1.11 10.28
N LEU A 196 21.33 -1.11 9.48
CA LEU A 196 21.29 -1.86 8.22
C LEU A 196 22.21 -1.21 7.17
N LEU A 197 22.32 0.12 7.15
CA LEU A 197 23.26 0.83 6.29
C LEU A 197 24.70 0.57 6.70
N ASP A 198 25.01 0.56 8.01
CA ASP A 198 26.34 0.15 8.53
C ASP A 198 26.68 -1.29 8.10
N MET A 199 25.70 -2.21 8.17
CA MET A 199 25.88 -3.58 7.68
C MET A 199 26.17 -3.64 6.18
N LYS A 200 25.46 -2.83 5.38
CA LYS A 200 25.68 -2.76 3.93
C LYS A 200 27.11 -2.31 3.60
N GLU A 201 27.65 -1.35 4.35
CA GLU A 201 29.03 -0.89 4.17
C GLU A 201 30.05 -1.97 4.54
N MET A 202 29.78 -2.74 5.62
CA MET A 202 30.70 -3.79 6.10
C MET A 202 30.62 -5.11 5.29
N HIS A 203 29.50 -5.37 4.61
CA HIS A 203 29.24 -6.67 3.97
C HIS A 203 28.89 -6.51 2.48
N PRO A 204 29.82 -6.76 1.54
CA PRO A 204 29.58 -6.61 0.11
C PRO A 204 28.44 -7.47 -0.45
N MET A 205 27.99 -8.49 0.28
CA MET A 205 26.84 -9.31 -0.09
C MET A 205 25.49 -8.60 0.11
N VAL A 206 25.44 -7.51 0.90
CA VAL A 206 24.24 -6.69 1.11
C VAL A 206 24.15 -5.69 -0.03
N GLY A 207 23.33 -6.00 -1.02
CA GLY A 207 23.21 -5.18 -2.24
C GLY A 207 22.35 -3.93 -2.06
N ASP A 208 21.31 -3.99 -1.24
CA ASP A 208 20.38 -2.90 -1.02
C ASP A 208 19.82 -2.91 0.41
N VAL A 209 19.54 -1.73 0.94
CA VAL A 209 18.78 -1.51 2.19
C VAL A 209 17.72 -0.47 1.88
N ARG A 210 16.46 -0.79 2.13
CA ARG A 210 15.31 0.05 1.79
C ARG A 210 14.16 -0.11 2.79
N GLY A 211 13.14 0.72 2.64
CA GLY A 211 11.93 0.64 3.46
C GLY A 211 11.63 1.93 4.21
N ALA A 212 10.59 1.89 5.03
CA ALA A 212 10.15 2.99 5.88
C ALA A 212 9.73 2.47 7.26
N GLY A 213 9.99 3.23 8.31
CA GLY A 213 9.67 2.84 9.67
C GLY A 213 10.22 1.45 10.01
N LEU A 214 9.35 0.55 10.46
CA LEU A 214 9.68 -0.84 10.78
C LEU A 214 9.43 -1.83 9.64
N LEU A 215 9.14 -1.36 8.43
CA LEU A 215 9.06 -2.16 7.22
C LEU A 215 10.33 -1.98 6.41
N ARG A 216 11.31 -2.89 6.60
CA ARG A 216 12.64 -2.82 6.00
C ARG A 216 12.96 -4.09 5.19
N GLY A 217 13.76 -3.94 4.13
CA GLY A 217 14.26 -5.01 3.29
C GLY A 217 15.66 -4.74 2.77
#